data_9680ea263e17bebac4fb053d69f56e66
#
_entry.id   9680ea263e17bebac4fb053d69f56e66
#
_cell.length_a   1.000
_cell.length_b   1.000
_cell.length_c   1.000
_cell.angle_alpha   90.00
_cell.angle_beta   90.00
_cell.angle_gamma   90.00
#
_symmetry.space_group_name_H-M   'P 1'
#
loop_
_entity.id
_entity.type
_entity.pdbx_description
1 polymer ?
#
loop_
_entity_poly.entity_id
_entity_poly.type
_entity_poly.pdbx_seq_one_letter_code
_entity_poly.pdbx_strand_id
1 'polypeptide(L)'
;MTLAALGAVGAAAAQGLMSGPYELPYKNTYVKEVFVAENEFRNATPERIEPRSFDEARRILPAPFWEGHEREVEMYWHAWRIAVGNIRQPAEGSGFVSPYLDIAYNGNIFMWDASFMMMFARYGYRFFPFQRTLDNFYAKQHPDGFICREIRADGSDCFERYDPTSTGPDLLPWVELAYYRQYGDLDRLHRVFPALCAYARWWKLNRTWPNGTYWSSGWGTGMDNMPRVREEYNPIYSNGHMEWLDTNLQQMLVNESLLQIGFYIERWQEIEEVEDENRFLRRHINDCMWDDNGYIISHQLQ
;
A
#
# COMPACT_ATOMS: atom_id res chain seq x y z
N MET A 1 17.06 -46.35 15.32
CA MET A 1 16.27 -45.35 14.56
C MET A 1 16.07 -45.93 13.17
N THR A 2 14.85 -46.29 12.84
CA THR A 2 14.49 -46.94 11.59
C THR A 2 14.54 -45.94 10.42
N LEU A 3 14.93 -46.40 9.23
CA LEU A 3 14.94 -45.61 7.99
C LEU A 3 13.64 -44.84 7.72
N ALA A 4 12.51 -45.31 8.26
CA ALA A 4 11.22 -44.65 8.16
C ALA A 4 11.15 -43.30 8.95
N ALA A 5 11.87 -43.19 10.05
CA ALA A 5 11.89 -41.94 10.83
C ALA A 5 12.74 -40.84 10.16
N LEU A 6 13.83 -41.26 9.49
CA LEU A 6 14.66 -40.33 8.70
C LEU A 6 13.92 -39.85 7.42
N GLY A 7 13.14 -40.74 6.81
CA GLY A 7 12.30 -40.38 5.66
C GLY A 7 11.18 -39.39 6.00
N ALA A 8 10.56 -39.53 7.17
CA ALA A 8 9.50 -38.63 7.65
C ALA A 8 10.05 -37.23 7.97
N VAL A 9 11.22 -37.16 8.58
CA VAL A 9 11.88 -35.86 8.88
C VAL A 9 12.34 -35.19 7.57
N GLY A 10 12.87 -35.96 6.63
CA GLY A 10 13.26 -35.44 5.33
C GLY A 10 12.08 -34.96 4.49
N ALA A 11 10.95 -35.69 4.52
CA ALA A 11 9.73 -35.30 3.81
C ALA A 11 9.10 -34.03 4.41
N ALA A 12 9.07 -33.91 5.72
CA ALA A 12 8.56 -32.70 6.38
C ALA A 12 9.46 -31.47 6.08
N ALA A 13 10.77 -31.64 6.11
CA ALA A 13 11.71 -30.58 5.77
C ALA A 13 11.64 -30.21 4.27
N ALA A 14 11.52 -31.20 3.38
CA ALA A 14 11.35 -30.96 1.96
C ALA A 14 10.01 -30.27 1.64
N GLN A 15 8.95 -30.68 2.31
CA GLN A 15 7.63 -30.07 2.15
C GLN A 15 7.65 -28.60 2.63
N GLY A 16 8.37 -28.32 3.73
CA GLY A 16 8.57 -26.95 4.21
C GLY A 16 9.35 -26.08 3.24
N LEU A 17 10.40 -26.62 2.63
CA LEU A 17 11.19 -25.93 1.60
C LEU A 17 10.41 -25.69 0.32
N MET A 18 9.52 -26.61 -0.05
CA MET A 18 8.70 -26.50 -1.28
C MET A 18 7.56 -25.50 -1.14
N SER A 19 7.02 -25.32 0.07
CA SER A 19 5.91 -24.40 0.33
C SER A 19 6.34 -22.95 0.56
N GLY A 20 7.64 -22.70 0.71
CA GLY A 20 8.20 -21.37 1.00
C GLY A 20 8.03 -20.94 2.46
N PRO A 21 8.76 -19.91 2.88
CA PRO A 21 8.81 -19.48 4.28
C PRO A 21 7.47 -19.02 4.85
N TYR A 22 6.58 -18.50 4.01
CA TYR A 22 5.24 -18.03 4.40
C TYR A 22 4.18 -19.15 4.42
N GLU A 23 4.48 -20.30 3.92
CA GLU A 23 3.60 -21.48 3.93
C GLU A 23 3.81 -22.37 5.16
N LEU A 24 4.90 -22.17 5.87
CA LEU A 24 5.30 -22.89 7.08
C LEU A 24 4.48 -22.47 8.31
N PRO A 25 4.99 -22.65 9.51
CA PRO A 25 4.30 -22.24 10.74
C PRO A 25 3.78 -20.81 10.69
N TYR A 26 4.48 -19.94 9.98
CA TYR A 26 4.09 -18.54 9.79
C TYR A 26 2.74 -18.36 9.08
N LYS A 27 2.43 -19.14 8.07
CA LYS A 27 1.14 -19.03 7.37
C LYS A 27 -0.03 -19.20 8.31
N ASN A 28 -0.01 -20.24 9.13
CA ASN A 28 -1.09 -20.50 10.08
C ASN A 28 -1.16 -19.45 11.20
N THR A 29 -0.02 -18.97 11.65
CA THR A 29 0.08 -17.91 12.65
C THR A 29 -0.37 -16.59 12.06
N TYR A 30 0.14 -16.24 10.87
CA TYR A 30 -0.15 -15.01 10.17
C TYR A 30 -1.63 -14.87 9.81
N VAL A 31 -2.23 -15.90 9.22
CA VAL A 31 -3.66 -15.90 8.85
C VAL A 31 -4.59 -15.86 10.06
N LYS A 32 -4.12 -16.35 11.22
CA LYS A 32 -4.87 -16.32 12.49
C LYS A 32 -4.61 -15.07 13.30
N GLU A 33 -3.69 -14.21 12.87
CA GLU A 33 -3.45 -12.98 13.58
C GLU A 33 -4.65 -12.05 13.52
N VAL A 34 -4.82 -11.31 14.58
CA VAL A 34 -5.89 -10.34 14.76
C VAL A 34 -5.97 -9.31 13.65
N PHE A 35 -4.83 -8.93 13.09
CA PHE A 35 -4.74 -7.98 11.98
C PHE A 35 -5.50 -8.43 10.73
N VAL A 36 -5.47 -9.72 10.42
CA VAL A 36 -6.21 -10.28 9.27
C VAL A 36 -7.65 -10.61 9.65
N ALA A 37 -7.85 -11.16 10.85
CA ALA A 37 -9.16 -11.57 11.33
C ALA A 37 -10.12 -10.38 11.51
N GLU A 38 -9.59 -9.24 11.93
CA GLU A 38 -10.36 -8.03 12.21
C GLU A 38 -10.62 -7.13 11.00
N ASN A 39 -10.20 -7.52 9.79
CA ASN A 39 -10.47 -6.74 8.59
C ASN A 39 -11.97 -6.76 8.24
N GLU A 40 -12.70 -5.82 8.77
CA GLU A 40 -14.16 -5.69 8.59
C GLU A 40 -14.57 -5.27 7.17
N PHE A 41 -13.66 -4.69 6.38
CA PHE A 41 -13.97 -4.26 5.01
C PHE A 41 -14.26 -5.42 4.07
N ARG A 42 -13.71 -6.61 4.32
CA ARG A 42 -13.90 -7.80 3.47
C ARG A 42 -15.35 -8.21 3.30
N ASN A 43 -16.17 -7.98 4.32
CA ASN A 43 -17.58 -8.39 4.34
C ASN A 43 -18.50 -7.17 4.44
N ALA A 44 -17.98 -5.98 4.21
CA ALA A 44 -18.79 -4.77 4.24
C ALA A 44 -19.80 -4.75 3.08
N THR A 45 -20.99 -4.28 3.36
CA THR A 45 -22.01 -4.10 2.32
C THR A 45 -21.62 -2.92 1.43
N PRO A 46 -21.66 -3.08 0.10
CA PRO A 46 -21.36 -2.00 -0.82
C PRO A 46 -22.29 -0.80 -0.60
N GLU A 47 -21.71 0.36 -0.42
CA GLU A 47 -22.43 1.61 -0.32
C GLU A 47 -22.54 2.27 -1.70
N ARG A 48 -23.65 2.94 -1.95
CA ARG A 48 -23.85 3.78 -3.13
C ARG A 48 -24.12 5.20 -2.67
N ILE A 49 -23.45 6.15 -3.30
CA ILE A 49 -23.65 7.58 -3.06
C ILE A 49 -24.08 8.20 -4.38
N GLU A 50 -25.23 8.84 -4.40
CA GLU A 50 -25.72 9.50 -5.60
C GLU A 50 -24.72 10.56 -6.09
N PRO A 51 -24.35 10.52 -7.38
CA PRO A 51 -23.44 11.49 -7.96
C PRO A 51 -24.05 12.90 -7.88
N ARG A 52 -23.25 13.85 -7.44
CA ARG A 52 -23.61 15.27 -7.46
C ARG A 52 -22.83 15.99 -8.55
N SER A 53 -23.41 17.06 -9.09
CA SER A 53 -22.79 17.84 -10.15
C SER A 53 -21.55 18.61 -9.66
N PHE A 54 -20.69 18.99 -10.60
CA PHE A 54 -19.57 19.86 -10.28
C PHE A 54 -20.02 21.24 -9.76
N ASP A 55 -21.14 21.76 -10.22
CA ASP A 55 -21.67 23.04 -9.75
C ASP A 55 -22.12 22.98 -8.29
N GLU A 56 -22.64 21.84 -7.83
CA GLU A 56 -22.91 21.60 -6.41
C GLU A 56 -21.59 21.43 -5.63
N ALA A 57 -20.64 20.67 -6.17
CA ALA A 57 -19.33 20.49 -5.57
C ALA A 57 -18.65 21.83 -5.34
N ARG A 58 -18.62 22.71 -6.32
CA ARG A 58 -17.97 24.03 -6.27
C ARG A 58 -18.49 24.92 -5.13
N ARG A 59 -19.73 24.72 -4.69
CA ARG A 59 -20.32 25.48 -3.56
C ARG A 59 -19.87 24.98 -2.20
N ILE A 60 -19.35 23.76 -2.14
CA ILE A 60 -18.98 23.04 -0.90
C ILE A 60 -17.47 22.93 -0.75
N LEU A 61 -16.77 22.77 -1.87
CA LEU A 61 -15.31 22.66 -1.90
C LEU A 61 -14.64 23.94 -1.41
N PRO A 62 -13.44 23.84 -0.82
CA PRO A 62 -12.66 25.03 -0.44
C PRO A 62 -12.46 25.95 -1.63
N ALA A 63 -12.82 27.21 -1.49
CA ALA A 63 -12.65 28.23 -2.53
C ALA A 63 -11.29 28.90 -2.37
N PRO A 64 -10.37 28.79 -3.34
CA PRO A 64 -9.09 29.48 -3.27
C PRO A 64 -9.30 30.98 -3.52
N PHE A 65 -8.55 31.77 -2.75
CA PHE A 65 -8.40 33.19 -3.01
C PHE A 65 -6.92 33.52 -3.18
N TRP A 66 -6.54 33.96 -4.38
CA TRP A 66 -5.15 34.29 -4.70
C TRP A 66 -5.11 35.42 -5.74
N GLU A 67 -5.00 36.64 -5.23
CA GLU A 67 -5.00 37.86 -6.05
C GLU A 67 -3.81 37.87 -7.04
N GLY A 68 -4.10 38.22 -8.29
CA GLY A 68 -3.10 38.19 -9.38
C GLY A 68 -2.75 36.81 -9.94
N HIS A 69 -3.44 35.75 -9.47
CA HIS A 69 -3.22 34.37 -9.87
C HIS A 69 -4.51 33.68 -10.34
N GLU A 70 -5.33 34.42 -11.09
CA GLU A 70 -6.64 33.95 -11.54
C GLU A 70 -6.55 32.67 -12.40
N ARG A 71 -5.46 32.54 -13.15
CA ARG A 71 -5.19 31.36 -14.00
C ARG A 71 -4.94 30.10 -13.15
N GLU A 72 -4.20 30.22 -12.06
CA GLU A 72 -3.92 29.13 -11.13
C GLU A 72 -5.19 28.74 -10.37
N VAL A 73 -6.03 29.71 -10.02
CA VAL A 73 -7.36 29.48 -9.43
C VAL A 73 -8.28 28.76 -10.41
N GLU A 74 -8.25 29.14 -11.70
CA GLU A 74 -9.00 28.43 -12.75
C GLU A 74 -8.52 26.97 -12.90
N MET A 75 -7.20 26.75 -12.88
CA MET A 75 -6.60 25.42 -12.96
C MET A 75 -7.01 24.54 -11.74
N TYR A 76 -7.05 25.12 -10.54
CA TYR A 76 -7.56 24.46 -9.34
C TYR A 76 -9.01 23.96 -9.55
N TRP A 77 -9.91 24.81 -10.06
CA TRP A 77 -11.28 24.42 -10.33
C TRP A 77 -11.40 23.39 -11.47
N HIS A 78 -10.51 23.46 -12.45
CA HIS A 78 -10.46 22.47 -13.52
C HIS A 78 -10.06 21.10 -12.98
N ALA A 79 -9.05 21.02 -12.11
CA ALA A 79 -8.66 19.79 -11.44
C ALA A 79 -9.81 19.16 -10.63
N TRP A 80 -10.55 19.97 -9.87
CA TRP A 80 -11.74 19.49 -9.15
C TRP A 80 -12.85 19.02 -10.08
N ARG A 81 -13.05 19.68 -11.21
CA ARG A 81 -14.02 19.24 -12.22
C ARG A 81 -13.67 17.85 -12.76
N ILE A 82 -12.39 17.61 -13.04
CA ILE A 82 -11.90 16.29 -13.45
C ILE A 82 -12.16 15.27 -12.34
N ALA A 83 -11.79 15.56 -11.10
CA ALA A 83 -11.99 14.66 -9.98
C ALA A 83 -13.46 14.29 -9.77
N VAL A 84 -14.36 15.27 -9.76
CA VAL A 84 -15.80 15.03 -9.61
C VAL A 84 -16.35 14.17 -10.75
N GLY A 85 -15.89 14.40 -11.99
CA GLY A 85 -16.29 13.62 -13.17
C GLY A 85 -15.78 12.18 -13.16
N ASN A 86 -14.80 11.88 -12.32
CA ASN A 86 -14.18 10.54 -12.20
C ASN A 86 -14.58 9.80 -10.91
N ILE A 87 -15.62 10.24 -10.21
CA ILE A 87 -16.22 9.45 -9.14
C ILE A 87 -16.98 8.28 -9.76
N ARG A 88 -16.68 7.07 -9.32
CA ARG A 88 -17.27 5.82 -9.79
C ARG A 88 -18.03 5.11 -8.68
N GLN A 89 -19.05 4.35 -9.06
CA GLN A 89 -19.78 3.45 -8.17
C GLN A 89 -19.19 2.03 -8.25
N PRO A 90 -19.23 1.25 -7.16
CA PRO A 90 -18.88 -0.16 -7.21
C PRO A 90 -19.69 -0.90 -8.27
N ALA A 91 -19.01 -1.65 -9.13
CA ALA A 91 -19.70 -2.57 -10.05
C ALA A 91 -20.30 -3.74 -9.26
N GLU A 92 -21.42 -4.26 -9.74
CA GLU A 92 -22.05 -5.44 -9.14
C GLU A 92 -21.09 -6.64 -9.21
N GLY A 93 -20.92 -7.34 -8.08
CA GLY A 93 -20.03 -8.49 -7.98
C GLY A 93 -18.54 -8.16 -7.87
N SER A 94 -18.12 -6.89 -7.94
CA SER A 94 -16.70 -6.51 -7.83
C SER A 94 -16.10 -6.77 -6.45
N GLY A 95 -16.93 -6.78 -5.42
CA GLY A 95 -16.49 -6.82 -4.02
C GLY A 95 -15.93 -5.47 -3.53
N PHE A 96 -16.05 -4.40 -4.34
CA PHE A 96 -15.80 -3.05 -3.85
C PHE A 96 -16.93 -2.61 -2.91
N VAL A 97 -16.57 -1.90 -1.86
CA VAL A 97 -17.48 -1.56 -0.75
C VAL A 97 -17.85 -0.07 -0.71
N SER A 98 -17.17 0.76 -1.50
CA SER A 98 -17.37 2.20 -1.49
C SER A 98 -17.26 2.78 -2.89
N PRO A 99 -18.03 3.84 -3.22
CA PRO A 99 -17.71 4.68 -4.36
C PRO A 99 -16.29 5.22 -4.25
N TYR A 100 -15.63 5.42 -5.38
CA TYR A 100 -14.22 5.73 -5.42
C TYR A 100 -13.86 6.77 -6.46
N LEU A 101 -12.75 7.44 -6.24
CA LEU A 101 -12.13 8.33 -7.21
C LEU A 101 -11.24 7.50 -8.15
N ASP A 102 -11.62 7.46 -9.42
CA ASP A 102 -10.87 6.81 -10.50
C ASP A 102 -9.76 7.76 -11.00
N ILE A 103 -8.61 7.20 -11.33
CA ILE A 103 -7.47 7.96 -11.89
C ILE A 103 -7.66 8.38 -13.35
N ALA A 104 -8.80 8.01 -13.97
CA ALA A 104 -9.15 8.35 -15.35
C ALA A 104 -8.21 7.74 -16.42
N TYR A 105 -7.63 6.57 -16.15
CA TYR A 105 -6.74 5.88 -17.09
C TYR A 105 -7.42 4.69 -17.78
N ASN A 106 -7.78 3.65 -17.03
CA ASN A 106 -8.35 2.41 -17.58
C ASN A 106 -9.51 1.83 -16.75
N GLY A 107 -10.01 2.57 -15.75
CA GLY A 107 -11.09 2.13 -14.86
C GLY A 107 -10.64 1.23 -13.71
N ASN A 108 -9.37 0.86 -13.62
CA ASN A 108 -8.79 0.15 -12.47
C ASN A 108 -8.50 1.13 -11.33
N ILE A 109 -8.43 0.63 -10.11
CA ILE A 109 -7.87 1.39 -8.99
C ILE A 109 -6.40 1.05 -8.80
N PHE A 110 -5.58 2.08 -8.58
CA PHE A 110 -4.13 1.98 -8.41
C PHE A 110 -3.75 2.49 -7.04
N MET A 111 -3.03 1.70 -6.27
CA MET A 111 -2.67 2.03 -4.88
C MET A 111 -1.82 3.30 -4.79
N TRP A 112 -0.80 3.41 -5.64
CA TRP A 112 0.09 4.57 -5.71
C TRP A 112 -0.68 5.85 -6.01
N ASP A 113 -1.43 5.85 -7.10
CA ASP A 113 -2.20 7.00 -7.58
C ASP A 113 -3.30 7.38 -6.59
N ALA A 114 -4.06 6.40 -6.10
CA ALA A 114 -5.10 6.64 -5.10
C ALA A 114 -4.54 7.29 -3.83
N SER A 115 -3.36 6.87 -3.39
CA SER A 115 -2.70 7.46 -2.21
C SER A 115 -2.42 8.95 -2.42
N PHE A 116 -1.84 9.32 -3.55
CA PHE A 116 -1.60 10.75 -3.85
C PHE A 116 -2.87 11.54 -4.11
N MET A 117 -3.86 10.93 -4.77
CA MET A 117 -5.15 11.60 -4.95
C MET A 117 -5.81 11.95 -3.62
N MET A 118 -5.70 11.10 -2.60
CA MET A 118 -6.26 11.41 -1.27
C MET A 118 -5.56 12.60 -0.61
N MET A 119 -4.33 12.94 -0.99
CA MET A 119 -3.64 14.12 -0.42
C MET A 119 -4.35 15.45 -0.76
N PHE A 120 -4.99 15.54 -1.92
CA PHE A 120 -5.84 16.70 -2.23
C PHE A 120 -7.33 16.43 -1.97
N ALA A 121 -7.81 15.23 -2.31
CA ALA A 121 -9.23 14.91 -2.32
C ALA A 121 -9.86 14.92 -0.90
N ARG A 122 -9.07 14.65 0.16
CA ARG A 122 -9.53 14.76 1.55
C ARG A 122 -10.11 16.13 1.88
N TYR A 123 -9.65 17.21 1.25
CA TYR A 123 -10.21 18.55 1.46
C TYR A 123 -11.65 18.70 0.94
N GLY A 124 -12.08 17.76 0.09
CA GLY A 124 -13.45 17.68 -0.43
C GLY A 124 -14.42 16.81 0.37
N TYR A 125 -14.06 16.36 1.57
CA TYR A 125 -14.84 15.36 2.32
C TYR A 125 -16.29 15.74 2.59
N ARG A 126 -16.61 17.04 2.70
CA ARG A 126 -17.98 17.54 2.86
C ARG A 126 -18.85 17.34 1.62
N PHE A 127 -18.22 17.27 0.47
CA PHE A 127 -18.88 17.01 -0.79
C PHE A 127 -19.02 15.50 -1.05
N PHE A 128 -17.92 14.76 -0.88
CA PHE A 128 -17.84 13.33 -1.12
C PHE A 128 -16.78 12.70 -0.20
N PRO A 129 -17.03 11.51 0.36
CA PRO A 129 -16.09 10.87 1.29
C PRO A 129 -14.92 10.21 0.53
N PHE A 130 -14.09 11.01 -0.13
CA PHE A 130 -13.00 10.55 -1.00
C PHE A 130 -12.08 9.54 -0.34
N GLN A 131 -11.77 9.71 0.96
CA GLN A 131 -10.91 8.79 1.70
C GLN A 131 -11.38 7.33 1.63
N ARG A 132 -12.68 7.12 1.46
CA ARG A 132 -13.26 5.79 1.33
C ARG A 132 -12.93 5.08 0.01
N THR A 133 -12.29 5.76 -0.94
CA THR A 133 -11.65 5.12 -2.10
C THR A 133 -10.72 4.00 -1.65
N LEU A 134 -10.00 4.20 -0.54
CA LEU A 134 -9.04 3.24 0.02
C LEU A 134 -9.72 2.01 0.62
N ASP A 135 -10.99 2.10 1.03
CA ASP A 135 -11.75 0.99 1.59
C ASP A 135 -11.85 -0.18 0.60
N ASN A 136 -11.81 0.11 -0.69
CA ASN A 136 -11.83 -0.93 -1.73
C ASN A 136 -10.54 -1.76 -1.75
N PHE A 137 -9.38 -1.17 -1.48
CA PHE A 137 -8.13 -1.93 -1.32
C PHE A 137 -8.20 -2.84 -0.09
N TYR A 138 -8.73 -2.34 1.03
CA TYR A 138 -8.91 -3.15 2.24
C TYR A 138 -9.93 -4.26 2.03
N ALA A 139 -11.04 -4.00 1.34
CA ALA A 139 -12.04 -5.01 1.01
C ALA A 139 -11.48 -6.14 0.13
N LYS A 140 -10.51 -5.82 -0.73
CA LYS A 140 -9.86 -6.77 -1.63
C LYS A 140 -8.59 -7.41 -1.05
N GLN A 141 -8.25 -7.11 0.19
CA GLN A 141 -7.12 -7.73 0.88
C GLN A 141 -7.28 -9.24 0.99
N HIS A 142 -6.28 -9.99 0.58
CA HIS A 142 -6.24 -11.45 0.70
C HIS A 142 -6.08 -11.91 2.17
N PRO A 143 -6.44 -13.17 2.48
CA PRO A 143 -6.35 -13.70 3.84
C PRO A 143 -4.95 -13.66 4.46
N ASP A 144 -3.90 -13.62 3.66
CA ASP A 144 -2.50 -13.51 4.11
C ASP A 144 -2.00 -12.08 4.24
N GLY A 145 -2.87 -11.10 4.02
CA GLY A 145 -2.55 -9.68 4.11
C GLY A 145 -2.20 -9.01 2.78
N PHE A 146 -1.99 -9.76 1.70
CA PHE A 146 -1.67 -9.19 0.39
C PHE A 146 -2.77 -8.25 -0.12
N ILE A 147 -2.36 -7.13 -0.71
CA ILE A 147 -3.22 -6.24 -1.51
C ILE A 147 -2.51 -6.01 -2.85
N CYS A 148 -3.21 -6.31 -3.95
CA CYS A 148 -2.67 -6.02 -5.28
C CYS A 148 -2.60 -4.51 -5.51
N ARG A 149 -1.47 -4.04 -6.08
CA ARG A 149 -1.28 -2.61 -6.36
C ARG A 149 -2.27 -2.03 -7.36
N GLU A 150 -2.80 -2.88 -8.24
CA GLU A 150 -3.76 -2.52 -9.27
C GLU A 150 -4.90 -3.55 -9.28
N ILE A 151 -6.13 -3.08 -9.11
CA ILE A 151 -7.32 -3.92 -9.05
C ILE A 151 -8.28 -3.45 -10.13
N ARG A 152 -8.78 -4.38 -10.93
CA ARG A 152 -9.72 -4.09 -12.03
C ARG A 152 -11.08 -3.63 -11.48
N ALA A 153 -11.84 -2.95 -12.32
CA ALA A 153 -13.19 -2.50 -11.97
C ALA A 153 -14.14 -3.65 -11.59
N ASP A 154 -13.87 -4.88 -12.05
CA ASP A 154 -14.61 -6.08 -11.65
C ASP A 154 -14.13 -6.66 -10.31
N GLY A 155 -13.12 -6.05 -9.70
CA GLY A 155 -12.55 -6.47 -8.42
C GLY A 155 -11.50 -7.57 -8.52
N SER A 156 -11.10 -7.99 -9.71
CA SER A 156 -10.00 -8.95 -9.87
C SER A 156 -8.64 -8.27 -9.81
N ASP A 157 -7.64 -8.97 -9.26
CA ASP A 157 -6.27 -8.50 -9.24
C ASP A 157 -5.69 -8.44 -10.67
N CYS A 158 -4.89 -7.41 -10.96
CA CYS A 158 -4.19 -7.31 -12.25
C CYS A 158 -2.96 -8.19 -12.31
N PHE A 159 -2.38 -8.56 -11.18
CA PHE A 159 -1.13 -9.30 -11.08
C PHE A 159 -1.27 -10.49 -10.14
N GLU A 160 -0.60 -11.58 -10.49
CA GLU A 160 -0.43 -12.73 -9.58
C GLU A 160 0.27 -12.27 -8.29
N ARG A 161 -0.15 -12.82 -7.15
CA ARG A 161 0.32 -12.42 -5.81
C ARG A 161 1.84 -12.33 -5.66
N TYR A 162 2.57 -13.28 -6.23
CA TYR A 162 4.02 -13.37 -6.12
C TYR A 162 4.78 -12.81 -7.32
N ASP A 163 4.08 -12.25 -8.29
CA ASP A 163 4.73 -11.48 -9.34
C ASP A 163 5.48 -10.29 -8.70
N PRO A 164 6.74 -10.03 -9.08
CA PRO A 164 7.51 -8.91 -8.56
C PRO A 164 6.82 -7.54 -8.73
N THR A 165 5.94 -7.42 -9.72
CA THR A 165 5.19 -6.18 -10.01
C THR A 165 3.84 -6.09 -9.32
N SER A 166 3.44 -7.12 -8.56
CA SER A 166 2.10 -7.19 -7.95
C SER A 166 1.87 -6.22 -6.79
N THR A 167 2.94 -5.77 -6.16
CA THR A 167 2.92 -4.77 -5.08
C THR A 167 3.26 -3.40 -5.64
N GLY A 168 2.67 -2.36 -5.07
CA GLY A 168 3.08 -0.97 -5.24
C GLY A 168 3.58 -0.41 -3.92
N PRO A 169 4.17 0.80 -3.91
CA PRO A 169 4.55 1.44 -2.67
C PRO A 169 3.36 1.50 -1.73
N ASP A 170 3.51 0.95 -0.53
CA ASP A 170 2.46 0.98 0.49
C ASP A 170 2.45 2.36 1.16
N LEU A 171 1.73 3.31 0.57
CA LEU A 171 1.53 4.63 1.15
C LEU A 171 0.22 4.74 1.95
N LEU A 172 -0.54 3.66 2.06
CA LEU A 172 -1.84 3.65 2.74
C LEU A 172 -1.75 4.14 4.20
N PRO A 173 -0.79 3.68 5.04
CA PRO A 173 -0.67 4.17 6.41
C PRO A 173 -0.40 5.67 6.49
N TRP A 174 0.46 6.18 5.62
CA TRP A 174 0.78 7.61 5.56
C TRP A 174 -0.44 8.48 5.20
N VAL A 175 -1.23 8.03 4.25
CA VAL A 175 -2.43 8.75 3.80
C VAL A 175 -3.53 8.71 4.85
N GLU A 176 -3.74 7.58 5.53
CA GLU A 176 -4.71 7.46 6.63
C GLU A 176 -4.31 8.35 7.82
N LEU A 177 -3.02 8.37 8.16
CA LEU A 177 -2.50 9.25 9.19
C LEU A 177 -2.69 10.73 8.83
N ALA A 178 -2.48 11.10 7.56
CA ALA A 178 -2.68 12.46 7.08
C ALA A 178 -4.16 12.88 7.14
N TYR A 179 -5.08 11.97 6.85
CA TYR A 179 -6.52 12.19 7.01
C TYR A 179 -6.90 12.39 8.48
N TYR A 180 -6.43 11.49 9.36
CA TYR A 180 -6.65 11.61 10.80
C TYR A 180 -6.15 12.94 11.36
N ARG A 181 -4.95 13.37 11.00
CA ARG A 181 -4.38 14.66 11.45
C ARG A 181 -5.23 15.86 11.06
N GLN A 182 -6.00 15.74 9.99
CA GLN A 182 -6.88 16.82 9.52
C GLN A 182 -8.26 16.79 10.16
N TYR A 183 -8.81 15.62 10.43
CA TYR A 183 -10.21 15.47 10.84
C TYR A 183 -10.41 14.86 12.23
N GLY A 184 -9.39 14.24 12.81
CA GLY A 184 -9.47 13.57 14.11
C GLY A 184 -10.33 12.29 14.11
N ASP A 185 -10.54 11.67 12.94
CA ASP A 185 -11.36 10.46 12.79
C ASP A 185 -10.61 9.24 13.36
N LEU A 186 -10.70 9.08 14.68
CA LEU A 186 -10.06 7.98 15.40
C LEU A 186 -10.70 6.64 15.09
N ASP A 187 -12.02 6.61 14.88
CA ASP A 187 -12.75 5.39 14.54
C ASP A 187 -12.24 4.81 13.22
N ARG A 188 -11.95 5.66 12.24
CA ARG A 188 -11.33 5.21 11.00
C ARG A 188 -9.96 4.58 11.23
N LEU A 189 -9.11 5.19 12.06
CA LEU A 189 -7.80 4.59 12.38
C LEU A 189 -7.96 3.19 13.00
N HIS A 190 -8.87 3.02 13.95
CA HIS A 190 -9.15 1.70 14.53
C HIS A 190 -9.56 0.67 13.46
N ARG A 191 -10.40 1.08 12.51
CA ARG A 191 -10.93 0.19 11.46
C ARG A 191 -9.88 -0.22 10.44
N VAL A 192 -9.01 0.69 10.00
CA VAL A 192 -8.03 0.42 8.95
C VAL A 192 -6.75 -0.25 9.48
N PHE A 193 -6.42 -0.05 10.75
CA PHE A 193 -5.16 -0.52 11.35
C PHE A 193 -4.88 -2.01 11.15
N PRO A 194 -5.83 -2.94 11.37
CA PRO A 194 -5.57 -4.35 11.13
C PRO A 194 -5.17 -4.67 9.70
N ALA A 195 -5.84 -4.06 8.71
CA ALA A 195 -5.55 -4.27 7.30
C ALA A 195 -4.17 -3.70 6.91
N LEU A 196 -3.83 -2.52 7.43
CA LEU A 196 -2.53 -1.88 7.20
C LEU A 196 -1.38 -2.72 7.77
N CYS A 197 -1.50 -3.19 9.02
CA CYS A 197 -0.50 -4.05 9.65
C CYS A 197 -0.34 -5.39 8.92
N ALA A 198 -1.44 -6.00 8.47
CA ALA A 198 -1.41 -7.24 7.72
C ALA A 198 -0.66 -7.07 6.38
N TYR A 199 -0.87 -5.96 5.69
CA TYR A 199 -0.16 -5.69 4.43
C TYR A 199 1.33 -5.39 4.65
N ALA A 200 1.68 -4.60 5.64
CA ALA A 200 3.07 -4.33 6.00
C ALA A 200 3.82 -5.64 6.36
N ARG A 201 3.20 -6.55 7.10
CA ARG A 201 3.75 -7.87 7.40
C ARG A 201 3.91 -8.74 6.18
N TRP A 202 2.93 -8.69 5.27
CA TRP A 202 3.05 -9.40 3.99
C TRP A 202 4.28 -8.92 3.20
N TRP A 203 4.52 -7.61 3.15
CA TRP A 203 5.71 -7.02 2.54
C TRP A 203 6.99 -7.54 3.19
N LYS A 204 7.07 -7.50 4.50
CA LYS A 204 8.22 -7.99 5.26
C LYS A 204 8.54 -9.45 4.98
N LEU A 205 7.52 -10.30 4.86
CA LEU A 205 7.69 -11.73 4.60
C LEU A 205 8.05 -12.05 3.14
N ASN A 206 7.56 -11.25 2.19
CA ASN A 206 7.59 -11.61 0.78
C ASN A 206 8.45 -10.70 -0.10
N ARG A 207 8.89 -9.55 0.41
CA ARG A 207 9.62 -8.53 -0.35
C ARG A 207 10.93 -8.10 0.32
N THR A 208 11.48 -8.93 1.21
CA THR A 208 12.79 -8.69 1.80
C THR A 208 13.83 -9.70 1.33
N TRP A 209 15.06 -9.24 1.27
CA TRP A 209 16.23 -10.08 1.15
C TRP A 209 16.59 -10.72 2.51
N PRO A 210 17.43 -11.78 2.52
CA PRO A 210 17.86 -12.41 3.78
C PRO A 210 18.51 -11.44 4.79
N ASN A 211 19.09 -10.35 4.32
CA ASN A 211 19.65 -9.30 5.17
C ASN A 211 18.62 -8.33 5.76
N GLY A 212 17.33 -8.47 5.39
CA GLY A 212 16.24 -7.64 5.90
C GLY A 212 15.94 -6.38 5.09
N THR A 213 16.68 -6.10 4.01
CA THR A 213 16.39 -4.98 3.11
C THR A 213 15.29 -5.36 2.11
N TYR A 214 14.56 -4.36 1.64
CA TYR A 214 13.44 -4.55 0.72
C TYR A 214 13.87 -4.49 -0.74
N TRP A 215 13.13 -5.22 -1.55
CA TRP A 215 13.23 -5.21 -3.00
C TRP A 215 11.87 -5.00 -3.66
N SER A 216 11.89 -4.53 -4.89
CA SER A 216 10.70 -4.32 -5.73
C SER A 216 11.02 -4.59 -7.20
N SER A 217 10.22 -4.10 -8.10
CA SER A 217 10.47 -4.03 -9.54
C SER A 217 10.25 -2.59 -10.01
N GLY A 218 10.59 -2.28 -11.25
CA GLY A 218 10.37 -0.94 -11.79
C GLY A 218 8.93 -0.47 -11.61
N TRP A 219 7.97 -1.27 -12.02
CA TRP A 219 6.56 -0.94 -11.83
C TRP A 219 6.10 -1.01 -10.37
N GLY A 220 6.75 -1.85 -9.57
CA GLY A 220 6.40 -2.01 -8.16
C GLY A 220 6.82 -0.84 -7.27
N THR A 221 7.73 0.03 -7.71
CA THR A 221 8.21 1.18 -6.90
C THR A 221 7.45 2.47 -7.16
N GLY A 222 6.67 2.56 -8.25
CA GLY A 222 6.13 3.81 -8.75
C GLY A 222 7.19 4.73 -9.39
N MET A 223 8.41 4.23 -9.62
CA MET A 223 9.54 4.94 -10.23
C MET A 223 10.10 4.15 -11.42
N ASP A 224 9.22 3.71 -12.27
CA ASP A 224 9.45 2.80 -13.40
C ASP A 224 10.37 3.35 -14.49
N ASN A 225 10.57 4.67 -14.54
CA ASN A 225 11.45 5.33 -15.53
C ASN A 225 12.92 5.49 -15.04
N MET A 226 13.27 4.95 -13.88
CA MET A 226 14.62 5.06 -13.35
C MET A 226 15.53 3.98 -13.94
N PRO A 227 16.64 4.33 -14.62
CA PRO A 227 17.59 3.39 -15.21
C PRO A 227 18.53 2.82 -14.12
N ARG A 228 18.06 1.89 -13.31
CA ARG A 228 18.80 1.38 -12.14
C ARG A 228 19.22 -0.08 -12.21
N VAL A 229 18.52 -0.89 -13.02
CA VAL A 229 18.86 -2.29 -13.18
C VAL A 229 19.85 -2.49 -14.30
N ARG A 230 20.69 -3.52 -14.22
CA ARG A 230 21.64 -3.87 -15.27
C ARG A 230 20.93 -4.31 -16.54
N GLU A 231 21.61 -4.20 -17.67
CA GLU A 231 21.05 -4.51 -19.00
C GLU A 231 20.54 -5.94 -19.15
N GLU A 232 21.08 -6.91 -18.39
CA GLU A 232 20.64 -8.30 -18.40
C GLU A 232 19.27 -8.52 -17.72
N TYR A 233 18.78 -7.55 -16.95
CA TYR A 233 17.49 -7.62 -16.27
C TYR A 233 16.45 -6.75 -16.94
N ASN A 234 15.22 -7.23 -16.97
CA ASN A 234 14.10 -6.39 -17.41
C ASN A 234 13.87 -5.26 -16.38
N PRO A 235 13.97 -3.98 -16.77
CA PRO A 235 13.87 -2.86 -15.83
C PRO A 235 12.48 -2.70 -15.21
N ILE A 236 11.46 -3.26 -15.81
CA ILE A 236 10.06 -3.12 -15.39
C ILE A 236 9.65 -4.25 -14.43
N TYR A 237 9.96 -5.50 -14.80
CA TYR A 237 9.43 -6.69 -14.14
C TYR A 237 10.41 -7.38 -13.19
N SER A 238 11.70 -7.11 -13.30
CA SER A 238 12.71 -7.76 -12.47
C SER A 238 13.02 -6.96 -11.19
N ASN A 239 13.40 -7.67 -10.14
CA ASN A 239 13.99 -7.04 -8.95
C ASN A 239 15.49 -6.73 -9.12
N GLY A 240 16.11 -7.14 -10.23
CA GLY A 240 17.51 -6.87 -10.58
C GLY A 240 18.54 -7.43 -9.61
N HIS A 241 18.15 -8.31 -8.69
CA HIS A 241 18.99 -8.77 -7.58
C HIS A 241 19.61 -7.61 -6.78
N MET A 242 18.80 -6.59 -6.51
CA MET A 242 19.24 -5.35 -5.86
C MET A 242 18.44 -5.05 -4.58
N GLU A 243 19.09 -4.35 -3.67
CA GLU A 243 18.43 -3.61 -2.62
C GLU A 243 17.88 -2.31 -3.21
N TRP A 244 16.59 -2.06 -3.04
CA TRP A 244 15.92 -0.92 -3.64
C TRP A 244 15.81 0.22 -2.64
N LEU A 245 16.60 1.28 -2.83
CA LEU A 245 16.63 2.42 -1.91
C LEU A 245 15.25 3.03 -1.66
N ASP A 246 14.54 3.34 -2.73
CA ASP A 246 13.20 3.93 -2.65
C ASP A 246 12.21 3.02 -1.92
N THR A 247 12.26 1.70 -2.17
CA THR A 247 11.41 0.74 -1.46
C THR A 247 11.75 0.68 0.04
N ASN A 248 13.04 0.71 0.40
CA ASN A 248 13.46 0.76 1.80
C ASN A 248 13.02 2.07 2.49
N LEU A 249 13.12 3.22 1.79
CA LEU A 249 12.64 4.50 2.31
C LEU A 249 11.12 4.55 2.43
N GLN A 250 10.41 4.00 1.45
CA GLN A 250 8.95 3.87 1.48
C GLN A 250 8.51 3.01 2.66
N GLN A 251 9.18 1.87 2.88
CA GLN A 251 8.88 1.02 4.03
C GLN A 251 9.17 1.70 5.37
N MET A 252 10.22 2.51 5.46
CA MET A 252 10.44 3.33 6.66
C MET A 252 9.30 4.32 6.91
N LEU A 253 8.74 4.93 5.85
CA LEU A 253 7.57 5.82 5.97
C LEU A 253 6.32 5.05 6.41
N VAL A 254 6.11 3.84 5.89
CA VAL A 254 5.04 2.92 6.32
C VAL A 254 5.15 2.65 7.81
N ASN A 255 6.33 2.19 8.24
CA ASN A 255 6.62 1.80 9.60
C ASN A 255 6.42 2.98 10.58
N GLU A 256 6.94 4.16 10.23
CA GLU A 256 6.74 5.39 11.03
C GLU A 256 5.26 5.76 11.14
N SER A 257 4.51 5.63 10.03
CA SER A 257 3.09 5.95 10.01
C SER A 257 2.28 4.95 10.84
N LEU A 258 2.59 3.66 10.76
CA LEU A 258 1.95 2.61 11.56
C LEU A 258 2.21 2.81 13.06
N LEU A 259 3.45 3.11 13.46
CA LEU A 259 3.79 3.39 14.85
C LEU A 259 2.98 4.57 15.40
N GLN A 260 2.86 5.64 14.62
CA GLN A 260 2.07 6.80 15.02
C GLN A 260 0.57 6.47 15.10
N ILE A 261 0.03 5.72 14.13
CA ILE A 261 -1.36 5.25 14.19
C ILE A 261 -1.56 4.39 15.44
N GLY A 262 -0.70 3.38 15.65
CA GLY A 262 -0.76 2.50 16.81
C GLY A 262 -0.69 3.26 18.15
N PHE A 263 0.09 4.32 18.20
CA PHE A 263 0.15 5.22 19.36
C PHE A 263 -1.19 5.95 19.59
N TYR A 264 -1.79 6.52 18.55
CA TYR A 264 -3.07 7.24 18.67
C TYR A 264 -4.23 6.35 19.10
N ILE A 265 -4.22 5.06 18.67
CA ILE A 265 -5.28 4.10 19.01
C ILE A 265 -4.91 3.17 20.18
N GLU A 266 -3.79 3.44 20.86
CA GLU A 266 -3.29 2.67 22.01
C GLU A 266 -2.99 1.18 21.71
N ARG A 267 -2.61 0.86 20.46
CA ARG A 267 -2.28 -0.51 19.98
C ARG A 267 -0.83 -0.66 19.50
N TRP A 268 0.06 0.23 19.88
CA TRP A 268 1.46 0.23 19.41
C TRP A 268 2.24 -1.02 19.81
N GLN A 269 1.87 -1.68 20.92
CA GLN A 269 2.50 -2.92 21.36
C GLN A 269 2.35 -4.07 20.36
N GLU A 270 1.32 -4.02 19.52
CA GLU A 270 1.07 -5.04 18.50
C GLU A 270 2.05 -4.97 17.32
N ILE A 271 2.81 -3.88 17.22
CA ILE A 271 3.73 -3.58 16.12
C ILE A 271 5.07 -3.03 16.62
N GLU A 272 5.47 -3.33 17.85
CA GLU A 272 6.74 -2.81 18.42
C GLU A 272 7.98 -3.24 17.61
N GLU A 273 7.92 -4.41 16.95
CA GLU A 273 9.00 -4.89 16.08
C GLU A 273 9.31 -3.97 14.90
N VAL A 274 8.36 -3.13 14.50
CA VAL A 274 8.49 -2.16 13.40
C VAL A 274 9.50 -1.05 13.75
N GLU A 275 9.65 -0.71 15.04
CA GLU A 275 10.62 0.27 15.48
C GLU A 275 12.07 -0.23 15.31
N ASP A 276 12.32 -1.50 15.63
CA ASP A 276 13.61 -2.14 15.43
C ASP A 276 13.96 -2.23 13.94
N GLU A 277 12.98 -2.56 13.12
CA GLU A 277 13.14 -2.58 11.68
C GLU A 277 13.50 -1.20 11.13
N ASN A 278 12.83 -0.13 11.56
CA ASN A 278 13.17 1.23 11.15
C ASN A 278 14.57 1.65 11.57
N ARG A 279 15.01 1.25 12.76
CA ARG A 279 16.39 1.48 13.21
C ARG A 279 17.40 0.74 12.34
N PHE A 280 17.10 -0.49 11.97
CA PHE A 280 17.93 -1.29 11.06
C PHE A 280 18.02 -0.63 9.68
N LEU A 281 16.87 -0.36 9.04
CA LEU A 281 16.84 0.23 7.70
C LEU A 281 17.55 1.58 7.63
N ARG A 282 17.31 2.45 8.61
CA ARG A 282 18.00 3.75 8.70
C ARG A 282 19.52 3.59 8.77
N ARG A 283 20.01 2.66 9.60
CA ARG A 283 21.45 2.40 9.70
C ARG A 283 21.98 1.84 8.39
N HIS A 284 21.35 0.82 7.85
CA HIS A 284 21.77 0.18 6.61
C HIS A 284 21.83 1.17 5.44
N ILE A 285 20.82 2.00 5.27
CA ILE A 285 20.81 3.03 4.21
C ILE A 285 21.98 4.00 4.38
N ASN A 286 22.23 4.50 5.58
CA ASN A 286 23.31 5.46 5.81
C ASN A 286 24.71 4.83 5.69
N ASP A 287 24.88 3.59 6.11
CA ASP A 287 26.18 2.95 6.15
C ASP A 287 26.57 2.23 4.85
N CYS A 288 25.57 1.75 4.08
CA CYS A 288 25.78 0.89 2.93
C CYS A 288 25.24 1.44 1.60
N MET A 289 24.23 2.32 1.62
CA MET A 289 23.59 2.81 0.41
C MET A 289 23.92 4.27 0.07
N TRP A 290 24.85 4.86 0.81
CA TRP A 290 25.35 6.22 0.59
C TRP A 290 26.77 6.15 0.01
N ASP A 291 27.05 6.86 -1.08
CA ASP A 291 28.39 6.96 -1.63
C ASP A 291 29.09 8.26 -1.20
N ASP A 292 30.41 8.32 -1.40
CA ASP A 292 31.27 9.48 -1.02
C ASP A 292 30.92 10.77 -1.79
N ASN A 293 30.17 10.68 -2.88
CA ASN A 293 29.69 11.82 -3.67
C ASN A 293 28.32 12.30 -3.20
N GLY A 294 27.73 11.68 -2.19
CA GLY A 294 26.40 12.01 -1.66
C GLY A 294 25.25 11.43 -2.45
N TYR A 295 25.50 10.49 -3.36
CA TYR A 295 24.46 9.76 -4.10
C TYR A 295 24.11 8.48 -3.37
N ILE A 296 22.82 8.27 -3.15
CA ILE A 296 22.30 7.03 -2.64
C ILE A 296 22.06 6.09 -3.81
N ILE A 297 22.68 4.94 -3.79
CA ILE A 297 22.62 3.93 -4.85
C ILE A 297 21.81 2.74 -4.37
N SER A 298 21.08 2.11 -5.27
CA SER A 298 20.57 0.76 -5.04
C SER A 298 21.74 -0.21 -5.07
N HIS A 299 22.02 -0.86 -3.93
CA HIS A 299 23.13 -1.78 -3.80
C HIS A 299 22.81 -3.11 -4.45
N GLN A 300 23.77 -3.64 -5.21
CA GLN A 300 23.65 -5.00 -5.74
C GLN A 300 24.10 -5.99 -4.70
N LEU A 301 23.28 -7.00 -4.45
CA LEU A 301 23.68 -8.17 -3.65
C LEU A 301 24.73 -8.96 -4.43
N GLN A 302 25.88 -9.21 -3.81
CA GLN A 302 26.93 -10.06 -4.35
C GLN A 302 26.59 -11.53 -4.20
#